data_65562e56f76c3d27bf29e4f985ddc8fe
#
_entry.id   65562e56f76c3d27bf29e4f985ddc8fe
#
_cell.length_a   1.000
_cell.length_b   1.000
_cell.length_c   1.000
_cell.angle_alpha   90.00
_cell.angle_beta   90.00
_cell.angle_gamma   90.00
#
_symmetry.space_group_name_H-M   'P 1'
#
loop_
_entity.id
_entity.type
_entity.pdbx_description
1 polymer ?
#
loop_
_entity_poly.entity_id
_entity_poly.type
_entity_poly.pdbx_seq_one_letter_code
_entity_poly.pdbx_strand_id
1 'polypeptide(L)'
;VRLVTGQPINRYDAYYYSRGEYVVKDDLSCKAVTFDGKEVSLIPHDLVVTDGEEPLCLGGIRALGNSSISLETRNIDIEFADFYHANIRHTCTRLGLSSASSQLFGKGRNPKRIKEAIAFLLSVLDEFFSSYEIVSYSSDNHSAKENTPFDFSYDLLNKRLGSSYTKEEIDLVLDRYRINRIGEGKVLAPIDRVDLNEQCDIDEEVFRFYPAEKIVPSFIGRPHTLGGLTPSQKRERRIRQRLCDKGWDEILSYTLISKEQDKELRVFDDKESYIILNPRTKDHEVVRSDLLSSMLKTRHYNLSHQHESLALFEISPVDTKEGIKTYLSLGLMGETSLSEDYGKRSYDFFDRKGIIEDIFSLIGLNPNRYRLCYSPNPSFHPGVSCDIYVGKKLIGTFGKLHPALYKEERYLGEIDLGYLLERNNGKTKFVPVNSYPLVR
;
A
#
# COMPACT_ATOMS: atom_id res chain seq x y z
N VAL A 1 9.42 -32.62 -15.26
CA VAL A 1 10.61 -31.89 -14.75
C VAL A 1 10.18 -30.80 -13.80
N ARG A 2 9.44 -29.75 -14.27
CA ARG A 2 9.08 -28.59 -13.46
C ARG A 2 8.37 -28.93 -12.14
N LEU A 3 7.43 -29.87 -12.14
CA LEU A 3 6.67 -30.25 -10.93
C LEU A 3 7.55 -30.90 -9.85
N VAL A 4 8.57 -31.65 -10.25
CA VAL A 4 9.45 -32.39 -9.33
C VAL A 4 10.66 -31.55 -8.93
N THR A 5 11.37 -31.01 -9.92
CA THR A 5 12.64 -30.28 -9.69
C THR A 5 12.39 -28.78 -9.47
N GLY A 6 11.19 -28.28 -9.79
CA GLY A 6 10.89 -26.86 -9.82
C GLY A 6 11.57 -26.10 -10.96
N GLN A 7 12.37 -26.74 -11.82
CA GLN A 7 13.03 -26.11 -12.97
C GLN A 7 12.10 -26.06 -14.18
N PRO A 8 11.68 -24.87 -14.66
CA PRO A 8 11.02 -24.76 -15.94
C PRO A 8 11.96 -25.13 -17.07
N ILE A 9 11.42 -25.76 -18.09
CA ILE A 9 12.10 -26.08 -19.32
C ILE A 9 11.30 -25.55 -20.50
N ASN A 10 11.97 -25.16 -21.57
CA ASN A 10 11.34 -24.88 -22.84
C ASN A 10 11.77 -25.94 -23.88
N ARG A 11 11.02 -26.06 -24.95
CA ARG A 11 11.21 -27.05 -25.99
C ARG A 11 10.96 -26.43 -27.33
N TYR A 12 11.88 -26.66 -28.26
CA TYR A 12 11.83 -26.17 -29.62
C TYR A 12 11.88 -27.34 -30.61
N ASP A 13 11.22 -27.20 -31.74
CA ASP A 13 11.36 -28.17 -32.83
C ASP A 13 12.67 -27.89 -33.57
N ALA A 14 13.65 -28.77 -33.44
CA ALA A 14 14.99 -28.61 -33.99
C ALA A 14 15.02 -28.53 -35.52
N TYR A 15 13.98 -29.00 -36.21
CA TYR A 15 13.91 -28.95 -37.67
C TYR A 15 13.72 -27.54 -38.22
N TYR A 16 12.95 -26.71 -37.50
CA TYR A 16 12.65 -25.34 -37.95
C TYR A 16 13.81 -24.36 -37.70
N TYR A 17 14.71 -24.68 -36.80
CA TYR A 17 15.77 -23.78 -36.32
C TYR A 17 17.17 -24.36 -36.53
N SER A 18 17.50 -24.68 -37.78
CA SER A 18 18.74 -25.35 -38.15
C SER A 18 19.98 -24.44 -38.19
N ARG A 19 19.96 -23.21 -37.69
CA ARG A 19 21.11 -22.29 -37.75
C ARG A 19 22.08 -22.36 -36.58
N GLY A 20 21.92 -23.32 -35.68
CA GLY A 20 23.03 -23.81 -34.86
C GLY A 20 23.27 -23.17 -33.49
N GLU A 21 22.76 -21.99 -33.18
CA GLU A 21 23.01 -21.35 -31.89
C GLU A 21 21.77 -20.60 -31.37
N TYR A 22 21.40 -20.89 -30.13
CA TYR A 22 20.42 -20.11 -29.41
C TYR A 22 21.11 -18.96 -28.68
N VAL A 23 20.64 -17.73 -28.89
CA VAL A 23 21.18 -16.50 -28.29
C VAL A 23 20.11 -15.82 -27.47
N VAL A 24 20.43 -15.46 -26.24
CA VAL A 24 19.56 -14.58 -25.44
C VAL A 24 19.92 -13.13 -25.73
N LYS A 25 18.95 -12.37 -26.23
CA LYS A 25 19.08 -10.94 -26.51
C LYS A 25 18.20 -10.13 -25.54
N ASP A 26 18.64 -8.93 -25.21
CA ASP A 26 17.92 -7.97 -24.36
C ASP A 26 17.81 -6.58 -24.98
N ASP A 27 18.07 -6.46 -26.27
CA ASP A 27 18.10 -5.21 -27.04
C ASP A 27 17.07 -5.17 -28.19
N LEU A 28 16.20 -6.18 -28.27
CA LEU A 28 15.24 -6.29 -29.37
C LEU A 28 14.10 -5.27 -29.22
N SER A 29 13.73 -4.68 -30.36
CA SER A 29 12.59 -3.76 -30.51
C SER A 29 11.77 -4.17 -31.72
N CYS A 30 10.83 -5.08 -31.57
CA CYS A 30 9.98 -5.58 -32.64
C CYS A 30 8.61 -6.01 -32.13
N LYS A 31 7.69 -6.28 -33.04
CA LYS A 31 6.42 -6.95 -32.73
C LYS A 31 6.60 -8.45 -32.84
N ALA A 32 6.01 -9.17 -31.90
CA ALA A 32 5.97 -10.62 -31.92
C ALA A 32 4.59 -11.12 -31.52
N VAL A 33 4.28 -12.36 -31.88
CA VAL A 33 3.02 -13.03 -31.51
C VAL A 33 3.33 -14.20 -30.62
N THR A 34 2.68 -14.27 -29.47
CA THR A 34 2.83 -15.42 -28.56
C THR A 34 2.15 -16.67 -29.15
N PHE A 35 2.50 -17.86 -28.67
CA PHE A 35 1.92 -19.12 -29.17
C PHE A 35 0.39 -19.19 -29.02
N ASP A 36 -0.18 -18.42 -28.11
CA ASP A 36 -1.64 -18.29 -27.89
C ASP A 36 -2.27 -17.11 -28.66
N GLY A 37 -1.54 -16.52 -29.64
CA GLY A 37 -2.07 -15.53 -30.57
C GLY A 37 -2.08 -14.08 -30.05
N LYS A 38 -1.51 -13.79 -28.89
CA LYS A 38 -1.46 -12.41 -28.38
C LYS A 38 -0.30 -11.65 -29.02
N GLU A 39 -0.59 -10.50 -29.64
CA GLU A 39 0.45 -9.58 -30.11
C GLU A 39 1.13 -8.88 -28.93
N VAL A 40 2.46 -8.82 -28.97
CA VAL A 40 3.29 -8.14 -27.98
C VAL A 40 4.33 -7.26 -28.67
N SER A 41 4.65 -6.13 -28.06
CA SER A 41 5.74 -5.26 -28.48
C SER A 41 6.93 -5.49 -27.57
N LEU A 42 8.01 -6.01 -28.12
CA LEU A 42 9.28 -6.18 -27.44
C LEU A 42 10.02 -4.85 -27.37
N ILE A 43 10.67 -4.58 -26.28
CA ILE A 43 11.49 -3.39 -26.04
C ILE A 43 12.82 -3.79 -25.41
N PRO A 44 13.86 -2.94 -25.43
CA PRO A 44 15.09 -3.17 -24.68
C PRO A 44 14.83 -3.57 -23.22
N HIS A 45 15.63 -4.51 -22.73
CA HIS A 45 15.54 -5.19 -21.43
C HIS A 45 14.52 -6.32 -21.33
N ASP A 46 13.72 -6.60 -22.36
CA ASP A 46 13.01 -7.87 -22.46
C ASP A 46 14.01 -8.98 -22.84
N LEU A 47 14.06 -10.02 -22.05
CA LEU A 47 14.92 -11.17 -22.36
C LEU A 47 14.24 -12.05 -23.40
N VAL A 48 14.87 -12.21 -24.55
CA VAL A 48 14.33 -12.98 -25.69
C VAL A 48 15.31 -14.03 -26.13
N VAL A 49 14.88 -15.27 -26.18
CA VAL A 49 15.65 -16.35 -26.80
C VAL A 49 15.42 -16.28 -28.30
N THR A 50 16.50 -16.28 -29.08
CA THR A 50 16.48 -16.19 -30.55
C THR A 50 17.35 -17.31 -31.14
N ASP A 51 17.17 -17.60 -32.42
CA ASP A 51 18.10 -18.43 -33.23
C ASP A 51 19.20 -17.58 -33.91
N GLY A 52 19.41 -16.36 -33.40
CA GLY A 52 20.30 -15.35 -33.96
C GLY A 52 19.57 -14.26 -34.74
N GLU A 53 18.47 -14.57 -35.41
CA GLU A 53 17.64 -13.63 -36.20
C GLU A 53 16.22 -13.51 -35.64
N GLU A 54 15.51 -14.64 -35.53
CA GLU A 54 14.09 -14.68 -35.17
C GLU A 54 13.87 -14.86 -33.67
N PRO A 55 12.90 -14.14 -33.07
CA PRO A 55 12.53 -14.32 -31.68
C PRO A 55 11.71 -15.59 -31.50
N LEU A 56 12.20 -16.51 -30.65
CA LEU A 56 11.60 -17.82 -30.39
C LEU A 56 10.78 -17.85 -29.10
N CYS A 57 11.27 -17.19 -28.07
CA CYS A 57 10.65 -17.23 -26.76
C CYS A 57 10.92 -15.94 -25.97
N LEU A 58 9.89 -15.40 -25.32
CA LEU A 58 10.12 -14.50 -24.19
C LEU A 58 10.72 -15.33 -23.04
N GLY A 59 12.00 -15.12 -22.77
CA GLY A 59 12.79 -15.90 -21.84
C GLY A 59 12.09 -16.10 -20.51
N GLY A 60 11.85 -17.35 -20.14
CA GLY A 60 11.16 -17.73 -18.91
C GLY A 60 9.68 -17.33 -18.79
N ILE A 61 9.09 -16.73 -19.81
CA ILE A 61 7.71 -16.27 -19.79
C ILE A 61 6.83 -17.09 -20.72
N ARG A 62 7.08 -17.02 -22.04
CA ARG A 62 6.20 -17.64 -23.02
C ARG A 62 6.86 -17.80 -24.39
N ALA A 63 6.59 -18.93 -25.06
CA ALA A 63 7.03 -19.16 -26.44
C ALA A 63 6.37 -18.17 -27.40
N LEU A 64 7.07 -17.82 -28.47
CA LEU A 64 6.63 -16.94 -29.54
C LEU A 64 6.43 -17.71 -30.83
N GLY A 65 5.46 -17.28 -31.63
CA GLY A 65 5.22 -17.75 -32.99
C GLY A 65 5.20 -19.27 -33.15
N ASN A 66 5.89 -19.75 -34.17
CA ASN A 66 5.93 -21.16 -34.59
C ASN A 66 7.02 -22.00 -33.90
N SER A 67 7.61 -21.51 -32.78
CA SER A 67 8.67 -22.23 -32.08
C SER A 67 8.20 -23.48 -31.33
N SER A 68 6.89 -23.74 -31.32
CA SER A 68 6.28 -24.84 -30.58
C SER A 68 6.44 -26.18 -31.28
N ILE A 69 6.68 -27.23 -30.49
CA ILE A 69 6.67 -28.63 -30.98
C ILE A 69 5.25 -29.02 -31.45
N SER A 70 5.18 -29.91 -32.48
CA SER A 70 3.96 -30.48 -33.05
C SER A 70 3.94 -32.00 -32.89
N LEU A 71 2.88 -32.66 -33.36
CA LEU A 71 2.80 -34.10 -33.39
C LEU A 71 3.78 -34.74 -34.41
N GLU A 72 4.28 -33.96 -35.37
CA GLU A 72 5.22 -34.39 -36.39
C GLU A 72 6.68 -34.18 -36.00
N THR A 73 6.93 -33.47 -34.92
CA THR A 73 8.29 -33.21 -34.41
C THR A 73 9.02 -34.50 -34.07
N ARG A 74 10.23 -34.68 -34.60
CA ARG A 74 11.10 -35.81 -34.37
C ARG A 74 12.31 -35.46 -33.54
N ASN A 75 12.89 -34.31 -33.77
CA ASN A 75 14.04 -33.80 -33.04
C ASN A 75 13.64 -32.59 -32.24
N ILE A 76 14.03 -32.56 -31.00
CA ILE A 76 13.70 -31.46 -30.08
C ILE A 76 14.96 -30.89 -29.44
N ASP A 77 15.01 -29.57 -29.33
CA ASP A 77 15.96 -28.88 -28.50
C ASP A 77 15.31 -28.54 -27.18
N ILE A 78 15.98 -28.82 -26.08
CA ILE A 78 15.47 -28.60 -24.74
C ILE A 78 16.34 -27.56 -24.04
N GLU A 79 15.71 -26.44 -23.69
CA GLU A 79 16.32 -25.33 -22.95
C GLU A 79 16.15 -25.53 -21.47
N PHE A 80 17.25 -25.48 -20.73
CA PHE A 80 17.32 -25.32 -19.29
C PHE A 80 18.01 -23.99 -18.99
N ALA A 81 17.27 -22.98 -18.59
CA ALA A 81 17.82 -21.65 -18.36
C ALA A 81 17.49 -21.14 -16.95
N ASP A 82 18.22 -20.13 -16.56
CA ASP A 82 17.85 -19.22 -15.48
C ASP A 82 17.87 -17.79 -16.00
N PHE A 83 16.85 -17.04 -15.66
CA PHE A 83 16.67 -15.66 -16.14
C PHE A 83 16.63 -14.70 -14.97
N TYR A 84 17.22 -13.52 -15.12
CA TYR A 84 17.24 -12.53 -14.07
C TYR A 84 15.81 -12.12 -13.69
N HIS A 85 15.46 -12.37 -12.44
CA HIS A 85 14.10 -12.26 -11.92
C HIS A 85 13.45 -10.87 -12.09
N ALA A 86 14.25 -9.79 -12.04
CA ALA A 86 13.73 -8.43 -12.19
C ALA A 86 13.25 -8.17 -13.62
N ASN A 87 13.99 -8.62 -14.65
CA ASN A 87 13.57 -8.50 -16.06
C ASN A 87 12.28 -9.28 -16.30
N ILE A 88 12.19 -10.52 -15.79
CA ILE A 88 10.96 -11.32 -15.91
C ILE A 88 9.75 -10.61 -15.32
N ARG A 89 9.88 -10.08 -14.10
CA ARG A 89 8.77 -9.35 -13.44
C ARG A 89 8.38 -8.09 -14.21
N HIS A 90 9.37 -7.32 -14.68
CA HIS A 90 9.13 -6.10 -15.43
C HIS A 90 8.37 -6.40 -16.74
N THR A 91 8.87 -7.35 -17.54
CA THR A 91 8.25 -7.75 -18.81
C THR A 91 6.85 -8.31 -18.59
N CYS A 92 6.65 -9.17 -17.58
CA CYS A 92 5.33 -9.72 -17.24
C CYS A 92 4.33 -8.63 -16.89
N THR A 93 4.72 -7.66 -16.06
CA THR A 93 3.85 -6.54 -15.65
C THR A 93 3.50 -5.66 -16.83
N ARG A 94 4.47 -5.29 -17.66
CA ARG A 94 4.29 -4.41 -18.81
C ARG A 94 3.38 -5.04 -19.88
N LEU A 95 3.57 -6.32 -20.19
CA LEU A 95 2.81 -7.02 -21.23
C LEU A 95 1.50 -7.64 -20.72
N GLY A 96 1.26 -7.62 -19.41
CA GLY A 96 0.12 -8.30 -18.79
C GLY A 96 0.15 -9.81 -19.05
N LEU A 97 1.35 -10.42 -18.98
CA LEU A 97 1.57 -11.86 -19.19
C LEU A 97 1.89 -12.54 -17.87
N SER A 98 1.40 -13.76 -17.71
CA SER A 98 1.75 -14.64 -16.59
C SER A 98 1.80 -16.08 -17.05
N SER A 99 2.74 -16.83 -16.55
CA SER A 99 2.87 -18.27 -16.74
C SER A 99 3.41 -18.93 -15.46
N ALA A 100 3.25 -20.24 -15.35
CA ALA A 100 3.85 -20.97 -14.24
C ALA A 100 5.39 -20.88 -14.23
N SER A 101 6.03 -20.71 -15.41
CA SER A 101 7.47 -20.48 -15.52
C SER A 101 7.84 -19.09 -15.03
N SER A 102 7.13 -18.06 -15.47
CA SER A 102 7.42 -16.67 -15.06
C SER A 102 7.22 -16.43 -13.57
N GLN A 103 6.27 -17.13 -12.93
CA GLN A 103 6.08 -17.08 -11.48
C GLN A 103 7.28 -17.67 -10.72
N LEU A 104 7.88 -18.75 -11.26
CA LEU A 104 9.07 -19.37 -10.67
C LEU A 104 10.31 -18.51 -10.89
N PHE A 105 10.58 -18.08 -12.12
CA PHE A 105 11.74 -17.24 -12.44
C PHE A 105 11.65 -15.87 -11.76
N GLY A 106 10.46 -15.28 -11.66
CA GLY A 106 10.23 -14.00 -11.00
C GLY A 106 10.54 -13.97 -9.49
N LYS A 107 10.64 -15.14 -8.85
CA LYS A 107 11.07 -15.27 -7.44
C LYS A 107 12.60 -15.38 -7.28
N GLY A 108 13.33 -15.55 -8.37
CA GLY A 108 14.74 -15.90 -8.35
C GLY A 108 14.96 -17.39 -8.13
N ARG A 109 16.05 -17.88 -8.67
CA ARG A 109 16.40 -19.31 -8.61
C ARG A 109 17.91 -19.45 -8.53
N ASN A 110 18.37 -20.65 -8.15
CA ASN A 110 19.78 -20.99 -8.22
C ASN A 110 20.04 -21.82 -9.49
N PRO A 111 20.83 -21.33 -10.45
CA PRO A 111 21.10 -22.03 -11.70
C PRO A 111 21.81 -23.39 -11.53
N LYS A 112 22.43 -23.68 -10.39
CA LYS A 112 23.03 -25.02 -10.10
C LYS A 112 21.99 -26.15 -10.10
N ARG A 113 20.71 -25.85 -9.90
CA ARG A 113 19.64 -26.86 -10.00
C ARG A 113 19.43 -27.42 -11.41
N ILE A 114 19.91 -26.72 -12.43
CA ILE A 114 19.80 -27.17 -13.83
C ILE A 114 20.37 -28.55 -13.99
N LYS A 115 21.53 -28.87 -13.36
CA LYS A 115 22.14 -30.22 -13.44
C LYS A 115 21.22 -31.31 -12.88
N GLU A 116 20.57 -31.06 -11.74
CA GLU A 116 19.62 -32.02 -11.16
C GLU A 116 18.39 -32.20 -12.06
N ALA A 117 17.93 -31.10 -12.67
CA ALA A 117 16.77 -31.14 -13.57
C ALA A 117 17.07 -31.89 -14.87
N ILE A 118 18.29 -31.77 -15.41
CA ILE A 118 18.73 -32.53 -16.56
C ILE A 118 18.79 -34.02 -16.20
N ALA A 119 19.43 -34.37 -15.08
CA ALA A 119 19.53 -35.77 -14.64
C ALA A 119 18.14 -36.39 -14.43
N PHE A 120 17.21 -35.64 -13.83
CA PHE A 120 15.82 -36.08 -13.67
C PHE A 120 15.12 -36.25 -15.03
N LEU A 121 15.33 -35.34 -16.00
CA LEU A 121 14.73 -35.49 -17.32
C LEU A 121 15.26 -36.78 -18.00
N LEU A 122 16.55 -37.01 -17.96
CA LEU A 122 17.15 -38.23 -18.56
C LEU A 122 16.55 -39.50 -17.93
N SER A 123 16.43 -39.57 -16.62
CA SER A 123 15.80 -40.72 -15.96
C SER A 123 14.33 -40.95 -16.40
N VAL A 124 13.59 -39.87 -16.68
CA VAL A 124 12.21 -39.96 -17.21
C VAL A 124 12.25 -40.47 -18.67
N LEU A 125 13.18 -39.99 -19.50
CA LEU A 125 13.32 -40.45 -20.88
C LEU A 125 13.67 -41.94 -20.93
N ASP A 126 14.57 -42.40 -20.07
CA ASP A 126 14.94 -43.81 -19.94
C ASP A 126 13.76 -44.71 -19.56
N GLU A 127 12.81 -44.19 -18.79
CA GLU A 127 11.60 -44.91 -18.38
C GLU A 127 10.56 -45.03 -19.51
N PHE A 128 10.38 -43.97 -20.29
CA PHE A 128 9.29 -43.87 -21.26
C PHE A 128 9.68 -44.15 -22.71
N PHE A 129 10.97 -44.13 -23.07
CA PHE A 129 11.45 -44.34 -24.43
C PHE A 129 12.40 -45.51 -24.49
N SER A 130 12.15 -46.44 -25.41
CA SER A 130 13.00 -47.60 -25.66
C SER A 130 14.35 -47.22 -26.26
N SER A 131 14.42 -46.13 -26.98
CA SER A 131 15.65 -45.55 -27.53
C SER A 131 15.48 -44.06 -27.82
N TYR A 132 16.51 -43.29 -27.51
CA TYR A 132 16.68 -41.89 -27.92
C TYR A 132 18.18 -41.60 -28.02
N GLU A 133 18.54 -40.57 -28.76
CA GLU A 133 19.93 -40.16 -28.94
C GLU A 133 20.09 -38.70 -28.52
N ILE A 134 21.14 -38.40 -27.77
CA ILE A 134 21.55 -37.05 -27.45
C ILE A 134 22.57 -36.62 -28.50
N VAL A 135 22.14 -35.83 -29.46
CA VAL A 135 22.94 -35.41 -30.60
C VAL A 135 23.98 -34.36 -30.22
N SER A 136 23.64 -33.41 -29.39
CA SER A 136 24.53 -32.34 -28.96
C SER A 136 24.16 -31.80 -27.57
N TYR A 137 25.12 -31.16 -26.94
CA TYR A 137 24.95 -30.48 -25.66
C TYR A 137 25.83 -29.23 -25.64
N SER A 138 25.22 -28.11 -25.25
CA SER A 138 25.94 -26.85 -25.01
C SER A 138 25.54 -26.28 -23.67
N SER A 139 26.47 -25.65 -22.99
CA SER A 139 26.23 -25.08 -21.67
C SER A 139 27.05 -23.81 -21.47
N ASP A 140 26.37 -22.76 -21.07
CA ASP A 140 26.94 -21.52 -20.55
C ASP A 140 26.55 -21.36 -19.09
N ASN A 141 27.51 -21.22 -18.19
CA ASN A 141 27.27 -21.22 -16.74
C ASN A 141 28.09 -20.14 -16.03
N HIS A 142 27.94 -18.91 -16.47
CA HIS A 142 28.70 -17.77 -15.93
C HIS A 142 28.21 -17.24 -14.58
N SER A 143 27.02 -17.55 -14.11
CA SER A 143 26.38 -16.86 -12.98
C SER A 143 26.03 -17.72 -11.76
N ALA A 144 26.43 -19.01 -11.76
CA ALA A 144 26.07 -19.90 -10.65
C ALA A 144 26.83 -19.56 -9.36
N LYS A 145 26.21 -18.80 -8.46
CA LYS A 145 26.75 -18.56 -7.12
C LYS A 145 26.57 -19.79 -6.22
N GLU A 146 27.56 -20.09 -5.40
CA GLU A 146 27.40 -21.04 -4.29
C GLU A 146 26.62 -20.35 -3.15
N ASN A 147 25.79 -21.13 -2.45
CA ASN A 147 25.24 -20.66 -1.20
C ASN A 147 26.40 -20.49 -0.22
N THR A 148 26.39 -19.40 0.51
CA THR A 148 27.41 -19.10 1.52
C THR A 148 26.87 -19.46 2.90
N PRO A 149 27.69 -20.10 3.77
CA PRO A 149 27.29 -20.29 5.16
C PRO A 149 27.09 -18.94 5.86
N PHE A 150 26.08 -18.86 6.70
CA PHE A 150 25.80 -17.69 7.54
C PHE A 150 25.67 -18.07 9.01
N ASP A 151 25.80 -17.08 9.90
CA ASP A 151 25.82 -17.29 11.34
C ASP A 151 24.43 -17.74 11.85
N PHE A 152 24.44 -18.72 12.76
CA PHE A 152 23.25 -19.28 13.39
C PHE A 152 23.48 -19.53 14.89
N SER A 153 22.50 -19.14 15.70
CA SER A 153 22.51 -19.32 17.15
C SER A 153 21.16 -19.84 17.67
N TYR A 154 21.18 -20.97 18.39
CA TYR A 154 20.01 -21.56 19.03
C TYR A 154 19.41 -20.62 20.09
N ASP A 155 20.27 -19.95 20.87
CA ASP A 155 19.84 -19.01 21.91
C ASP A 155 19.17 -17.78 21.30
N LEU A 156 19.70 -17.25 20.20
CA LEU A 156 19.13 -16.12 19.51
C LEU A 156 17.77 -16.45 18.90
N LEU A 157 17.59 -17.65 18.34
CA LEU A 157 16.32 -18.16 17.86
C LEU A 157 15.27 -18.14 18.97
N ASN A 158 15.55 -18.80 20.09
CA ASN A 158 14.63 -18.85 21.22
C ASN A 158 14.30 -17.47 21.78
N LYS A 159 15.30 -16.58 21.84
CA LYS A 159 15.10 -15.20 22.30
C LYS A 159 14.19 -14.40 21.36
N ARG A 160 14.34 -14.56 20.05
CA ARG A 160 13.52 -13.85 19.04
C ARG A 160 12.10 -14.35 19.01
N LEU A 161 11.92 -15.67 19.04
CA LEU A 161 10.59 -16.29 19.01
C LEU A 161 9.88 -16.24 20.38
N GLY A 162 10.59 -15.93 21.47
CA GLY A 162 10.04 -16.05 22.81
C GLY A 162 9.74 -17.51 23.20
N SER A 163 10.50 -18.44 22.63
CA SER A 163 10.33 -19.88 22.80
C SER A 163 11.40 -20.50 23.67
N SER A 164 11.29 -21.80 23.93
CA SER A 164 12.25 -22.63 24.65
C SER A 164 12.46 -23.97 23.95
N TYR A 165 12.59 -23.94 22.61
CA TYR A 165 12.91 -25.13 21.84
C TYR A 165 14.27 -25.68 22.23
N THR A 166 14.35 -27.02 22.39
CA THR A 166 15.62 -27.67 22.63
C THR A 166 16.47 -27.69 21.36
N LYS A 167 17.77 -27.97 21.54
CA LYS A 167 18.67 -28.08 20.40
C LYS A 167 18.23 -29.20 19.44
N GLU A 168 17.80 -30.33 20.00
CA GLU A 168 17.32 -31.50 19.25
C GLU A 168 16.07 -31.18 18.44
N GLU A 169 15.16 -30.40 19.00
CA GLU A 169 13.95 -29.95 18.28
C GLU A 169 14.30 -29.05 17.11
N ILE A 170 15.20 -28.11 17.30
CA ILE A 170 15.66 -27.22 16.21
C ILE A 170 16.43 -28.03 15.16
N ASP A 171 17.35 -28.90 15.57
CA ASP A 171 18.13 -29.77 14.68
C ASP A 171 17.22 -30.66 13.83
N LEU A 172 16.14 -31.18 14.38
CA LEU A 172 15.14 -31.93 13.61
C LEU A 172 14.56 -31.12 12.44
N VAL A 173 14.29 -29.85 12.68
CA VAL A 173 13.79 -28.93 11.63
C VAL A 173 14.87 -28.67 10.58
N LEU A 174 16.09 -28.36 11.02
CA LEU A 174 17.23 -28.14 10.12
C LEU A 174 17.46 -29.34 9.20
N ASP A 175 17.49 -30.55 9.77
CA ASP A 175 17.69 -31.80 9.02
C ASP A 175 16.53 -32.05 8.02
N ARG A 176 15.29 -31.81 8.43
CA ARG A 176 14.11 -31.98 7.58
C ARG A 176 14.08 -31.04 6.38
N TYR A 177 14.58 -29.83 6.58
CA TYR A 177 14.72 -28.83 5.51
C TYR A 177 16.08 -28.91 4.80
N ARG A 178 16.92 -29.91 5.13
CA ARG A 178 18.25 -30.12 4.53
C ARG A 178 19.19 -28.92 4.73
N ILE A 179 19.06 -28.24 5.86
CA ILE A 179 19.93 -27.13 6.23
C ILE A 179 21.14 -27.73 6.95
N ASN A 180 22.32 -27.64 6.33
CA ASN A 180 23.53 -28.24 6.85
C ASN A 180 24.19 -27.37 7.90
N ARG A 181 24.59 -27.95 9.03
CA ARG A 181 25.40 -27.28 10.05
C ARG A 181 26.87 -27.34 9.62
N ILE A 182 27.52 -26.18 9.54
CA ILE A 182 28.92 -26.02 9.11
C ILE A 182 29.75 -25.51 10.28
N GLY A 183 30.48 -26.41 10.96
CA GLY A 183 31.27 -26.02 12.13
C GLY A 183 30.42 -25.49 13.30
N GLU A 184 31.03 -24.71 14.17
CA GLU A 184 30.32 -24.06 15.28
C GLU A 184 29.62 -22.78 14.84
N GLY A 185 28.31 -22.71 15.05
CA GLY A 185 27.53 -21.48 14.90
C GLY A 185 27.26 -21.03 13.46
N LYS A 186 27.38 -21.92 12.45
CA LYS A 186 27.03 -21.61 11.06
C LYS A 186 26.16 -22.68 10.43
N VAL A 187 25.30 -22.23 9.54
CA VAL A 187 24.46 -23.09 8.70
C VAL A 187 24.61 -22.77 7.22
N LEU A 188 24.31 -23.75 6.39
CA LEU A 188 24.29 -23.63 4.94
C LEU A 188 22.92 -24.09 4.44
N ALA A 189 22.19 -23.18 3.82
CA ALA A 189 20.91 -23.50 3.20
C ALA A 189 21.07 -24.39 1.97
N PRO A 190 20.12 -25.28 1.69
CA PRO A 190 20.15 -26.09 0.48
C PRO A 190 19.99 -25.21 -0.77
N ILE A 191 20.54 -25.67 -1.88
CA ILE A 191 20.65 -24.92 -3.14
C ILE A 191 19.29 -24.45 -3.70
N ASP A 192 18.20 -25.11 -3.32
CA ASP A 192 16.84 -24.80 -3.75
C ASP A 192 16.13 -23.76 -2.88
N ARG A 193 16.71 -23.39 -1.76
CA ARG A 193 16.18 -22.38 -0.85
C ARG A 193 16.99 -21.10 -0.98
N VAL A 194 16.69 -20.34 -2.04
CA VAL A 194 17.30 -19.02 -2.29
C VAL A 194 16.82 -17.93 -1.35
N ASP A 195 15.79 -18.23 -0.58
CA ASP A 195 15.16 -17.38 0.41
C ASP A 195 15.84 -17.45 1.79
N LEU A 196 16.64 -18.49 2.06
CA LEU A 196 17.32 -18.69 3.34
C LEU A 196 18.73 -18.10 3.28
N ASN A 197 18.90 -16.88 3.80
CA ASN A 197 20.17 -16.15 3.70
C ASN A 197 20.70 -15.67 5.05
N GLU A 198 19.87 -15.66 6.08
CA GLU A 198 20.23 -15.15 7.41
C GLU A 198 19.46 -15.87 8.54
N GLN A 199 19.85 -15.59 9.76
CA GLN A 199 19.30 -16.23 10.98
C GLN A 199 17.75 -16.13 11.05
N CYS A 200 17.17 -14.97 10.72
CA CYS A 200 15.72 -14.80 10.84
C CYS A 200 14.92 -15.70 9.89
N ASP A 201 15.49 -16.07 8.73
CA ASP A 201 14.84 -16.99 7.81
C ASP A 201 14.75 -18.39 8.42
N ILE A 202 15.79 -18.81 9.17
CA ILE A 202 15.78 -20.08 9.91
C ILE A 202 14.80 -20.02 11.10
N ASP A 203 14.78 -18.89 11.80
CA ASP A 203 13.85 -18.70 12.91
C ASP A 203 12.39 -18.87 12.42
N GLU A 204 12.06 -18.35 11.24
CA GLU A 204 10.75 -18.52 10.60
C GLU A 204 10.46 -19.99 10.26
N GLU A 205 11.41 -20.72 9.71
CA GLU A 205 11.21 -22.13 9.39
C GLU A 205 10.91 -22.98 10.63
N VAL A 206 11.61 -22.73 11.72
CA VAL A 206 11.34 -23.39 13.00
C VAL A 206 9.97 -23.01 13.54
N PHE A 207 9.61 -21.72 13.48
CA PHE A 207 8.30 -21.24 13.88
C PHE A 207 7.16 -21.88 13.07
N ARG A 208 7.32 -22.00 11.76
CA ARG A 208 6.33 -22.62 10.89
C ARG A 208 6.15 -24.11 11.11
N PHE A 209 7.20 -24.78 11.57
CA PHE A 209 7.20 -26.24 11.78
C PHE A 209 6.44 -26.66 13.03
N TYR A 210 6.60 -25.89 14.09
CA TYR A 210 5.94 -26.15 15.37
C TYR A 210 4.65 -25.37 15.52
N PRO A 211 3.65 -25.94 16.23
CA PRO A 211 2.42 -25.21 16.51
C PRO A 211 2.71 -24.00 17.43
N ALA A 212 2.02 -22.89 17.17
CA ALA A 212 2.20 -21.63 17.89
C ALA A 212 1.93 -21.74 19.41
N GLU A 213 1.15 -22.74 19.84
CA GLU A 213 0.84 -23.03 21.22
C GLU A 213 2.07 -23.44 22.06
N LYS A 214 3.16 -23.86 21.39
CA LYS A 214 4.45 -24.09 22.06
C LYS A 214 5.11 -22.81 22.57
N ILE A 215 4.72 -21.66 22.06
CA ILE A 215 5.23 -20.37 22.51
C ILE A 215 4.33 -19.88 23.63
N VAL A 216 4.82 -19.98 24.85
CA VAL A 216 4.07 -19.54 26.03
C VAL A 216 4.18 -18.03 26.17
N PRO A 217 3.06 -17.29 26.12
CA PRO A 217 3.08 -15.86 26.33
C PRO A 217 3.67 -15.50 27.71
N SER A 218 4.59 -14.57 27.75
CA SER A 218 5.18 -14.06 29.00
C SER A 218 4.95 -12.56 29.14
N PHE A 219 4.79 -12.11 30.36
CA PHE A 219 4.73 -10.68 30.62
C PHE A 219 6.11 -10.03 30.45
N ILE A 220 6.12 -8.88 29.80
CA ILE A 220 7.34 -8.07 29.69
C ILE A 220 7.66 -7.56 31.11
N GLY A 221 8.74 -8.05 31.67
CA GLY A 221 9.22 -7.67 33.01
C GLY A 221 9.82 -6.26 33.10
N ARG A 222 9.21 -5.28 32.42
CA ARG A 222 9.62 -3.87 32.49
C ARG A 222 8.70 -3.12 33.46
N PRO A 223 9.26 -2.17 34.22
CA PRO A 223 8.42 -1.32 35.06
C PRO A 223 7.40 -0.61 34.17
N HIS A 224 6.13 -0.68 34.57
CA HIS A 224 5.07 0.03 33.84
C HIS A 224 5.26 1.53 34.07
N THR A 225 5.50 2.25 32.99
CA THR A 225 5.35 3.69 32.98
C THR A 225 3.89 4.03 32.66
N LEU A 226 3.27 4.79 33.54
CA LEU A 226 1.93 5.31 33.27
C LEU A 226 1.99 6.24 32.06
N GLY A 227 1.47 5.78 30.95
CA GLY A 227 1.27 6.62 29.79
C GLY A 227 0.17 7.66 30.04
N GLY A 228 0.16 8.72 29.28
CA GLY A 228 -0.88 9.74 29.38
C GLY A 228 -1.01 10.55 28.10
N LEU A 229 -2.19 11.12 27.91
CA LEU A 229 -2.42 12.02 26.77
C LEU A 229 -1.72 13.36 27.01
N THR A 230 -1.11 13.88 25.97
CA THR A 230 -0.62 15.26 25.95
C THR A 230 -1.79 16.26 26.13
N PRO A 231 -1.53 17.49 26.55
CA PRO A 231 -2.57 18.50 26.62
C PRO A 231 -3.29 18.74 25.30
N SER A 232 -2.58 18.64 24.18
CA SER A 232 -3.16 18.77 22.84
C SER A 232 -4.11 17.63 22.54
N GLN A 233 -3.69 16.39 22.75
CA GLN A 233 -4.54 15.20 22.58
C GLN A 233 -5.78 15.20 23.47
N LYS A 234 -5.65 15.69 24.73
CA LYS A 234 -6.81 15.85 25.62
C LYS A 234 -7.82 16.85 25.05
N ARG A 235 -7.35 17.99 24.51
CA ARG A 235 -8.22 19.00 23.89
C ARG A 235 -8.89 18.45 22.64
N GLU A 236 -8.15 17.78 21.76
CA GLU A 236 -8.69 17.16 20.56
C GLU A 236 -9.80 16.14 20.89
N ARG A 237 -9.56 15.22 21.84
CA ARG A 237 -10.59 14.26 22.29
C ARG A 237 -11.84 14.95 22.83
N ARG A 238 -11.67 16.04 23.57
CA ARG A 238 -12.81 16.81 24.06
C ARG A 238 -13.62 17.45 22.93
N ILE A 239 -12.95 17.91 21.86
CA ILE A 239 -13.62 18.45 20.67
C ILE A 239 -14.41 17.35 19.97
N ARG A 240 -13.81 16.18 19.73
CA ARG A 240 -14.51 15.02 19.13
C ARG A 240 -15.75 14.65 19.92
N GLN A 241 -15.59 14.47 21.24
CA GLN A 241 -16.71 14.15 22.11
C GLN A 241 -17.81 15.23 22.06
N ARG A 242 -17.42 16.50 22.10
CA ARG A 242 -18.38 17.61 22.03
C ARG A 242 -19.17 17.65 20.73
N LEU A 243 -18.53 17.35 19.62
CA LEU A 243 -19.20 17.28 18.32
C LEU A 243 -20.19 16.09 18.29
N CYS A 244 -19.76 14.91 18.73
CA CYS A 244 -20.63 13.74 18.83
C CYS A 244 -21.83 13.99 19.77
N ASP A 245 -21.62 14.62 20.94
CA ASP A 245 -22.68 14.98 21.90
C ASP A 245 -23.72 15.93 21.29
N LYS A 246 -23.34 16.68 20.25
CA LYS A 246 -24.21 17.58 19.50
C LYS A 246 -24.84 16.95 18.25
N GLY A 247 -24.68 15.64 18.08
CA GLY A 247 -25.26 14.90 16.95
C GLY A 247 -24.48 15.02 15.64
N TRP A 248 -23.17 15.33 15.70
CA TRP A 248 -22.30 15.29 14.53
C TRP A 248 -21.67 13.91 14.38
N ASP A 249 -21.60 13.42 13.15
CA ASP A 249 -20.95 12.16 12.82
C ASP A 249 -19.49 12.40 12.39
N GLU A 250 -18.58 11.65 12.99
CA GLU A 250 -17.18 11.67 12.60
C GLU A 250 -16.97 10.82 11.36
N ILE A 251 -16.26 11.36 10.37
CA ILE A 251 -15.85 10.62 9.20
C ILE A 251 -14.34 10.44 9.15
N LEU A 252 -13.90 9.38 8.48
CA LEU A 252 -12.51 9.10 8.15
C LEU A 252 -12.43 8.90 6.64
N SER A 253 -11.77 9.82 5.96
CA SER A 253 -11.60 9.76 4.53
C SER A 253 -10.16 9.40 4.12
N TYR A 254 -9.98 8.97 2.87
CA TYR A 254 -8.66 8.60 2.37
C TYR A 254 -7.71 9.79 2.28
N THR A 255 -6.45 9.56 2.63
CA THR A 255 -5.37 10.55 2.46
C THR A 255 -5.04 10.78 0.99
N LEU A 256 -5.26 9.78 0.14
CA LEU A 256 -5.04 9.89 -1.29
C LEU A 256 -6.36 10.19 -2.01
N ILE A 257 -6.33 11.20 -2.87
CA ILE A 257 -7.48 11.68 -3.64
C ILE A 257 -7.14 11.77 -5.13
N SER A 258 -8.13 12.00 -5.99
CA SER A 258 -7.88 12.25 -7.41
C SER A 258 -7.39 13.69 -7.65
N LYS A 259 -6.79 13.92 -8.82
CA LYS A 259 -6.37 15.28 -9.24
C LYS A 259 -7.55 16.24 -9.41
N GLU A 260 -8.71 15.73 -9.76
CA GLU A 260 -9.94 16.50 -9.89
C GLU A 260 -10.40 16.98 -8.51
N GLN A 261 -10.43 16.06 -7.53
CA GLN A 261 -10.78 16.39 -6.13
C GLN A 261 -9.83 17.43 -5.52
N ASP A 262 -8.54 17.34 -5.79
CA ASP A 262 -7.54 18.31 -5.28
C ASP A 262 -7.77 19.74 -5.77
N LYS A 263 -8.44 19.90 -6.92
CA LYS A 263 -8.75 21.20 -7.53
C LYS A 263 -10.12 21.74 -7.18
N GLU A 264 -10.99 20.92 -6.60
CA GLU A 264 -12.40 21.21 -6.45
C GLU A 264 -12.67 22.35 -5.46
N LEU A 265 -12.04 22.28 -4.28
CA LEU A 265 -12.21 23.30 -3.22
C LEU A 265 -10.87 23.57 -2.53
N ARG A 266 -10.64 24.84 -2.17
CA ARG A 266 -9.47 25.24 -1.39
C ARG A 266 -9.82 26.33 -0.39
N VAL A 267 -9.42 26.16 0.85
CA VAL A 267 -9.50 27.19 1.89
C VAL A 267 -8.20 27.98 1.98
N PHE A 268 -7.07 27.30 1.84
CA PHE A 268 -5.76 27.89 1.94
C PHE A 268 -5.06 27.83 0.57
N ASP A 269 -4.60 28.98 0.05
CA ASP A 269 -4.08 29.13 -1.33
C ASP A 269 -2.66 28.62 -1.56
N ASP A 270 -1.93 28.24 -0.51
CA ASP A 270 -0.49 28.04 -0.54
C ASP A 270 -0.06 26.58 -0.81
N LYS A 271 -0.82 25.83 -1.63
CA LYS A 271 -0.66 24.38 -1.74
C LYS A 271 -0.09 23.92 -3.07
N GLU A 272 1.08 23.28 -3.02
CA GLU A 272 1.50 22.29 -4.00
C GLU A 272 1.19 20.91 -3.43
N SER A 273 0.36 20.15 -4.15
CA SER A 273 0.00 18.81 -3.75
C SER A 273 1.06 17.82 -4.20
N TYR A 274 1.43 16.87 -3.33
CA TYR A 274 2.33 15.79 -3.71
C TYR A 274 1.61 14.79 -4.60
N ILE A 275 2.20 14.50 -5.77
CA ILE A 275 1.67 13.56 -6.75
C ILE A 275 2.39 12.23 -6.61
N ILE A 276 1.63 11.14 -6.55
CA ILE A 276 2.17 9.79 -6.52
C ILE A 276 2.65 9.42 -7.92
N LEU A 277 3.92 9.03 -8.06
CA LEU A 277 4.53 8.69 -9.36
C LEU A 277 3.85 7.51 -10.05
N ASN A 278 3.51 6.47 -9.28
CA ASN A 278 2.86 5.26 -9.79
C ASN A 278 1.60 4.96 -8.97
N PRO A 279 0.50 5.71 -9.15
CA PRO A 279 -0.71 5.49 -8.39
C PRO A 279 -1.38 4.18 -8.80
N ARG A 280 -1.96 3.49 -7.82
CA ARG A 280 -2.68 2.24 -8.09
C ARG A 280 -3.97 2.46 -8.89
N THR A 281 -4.63 3.57 -8.65
CA THR A 281 -5.84 4.01 -9.34
C THR A 281 -5.83 5.52 -9.52
N LYS A 282 -6.62 6.05 -10.46
CA LYS A 282 -6.79 7.48 -10.67
C LYS A 282 -7.41 8.21 -9.47
N ASP A 283 -8.15 7.49 -8.64
CA ASP A 283 -8.74 8.06 -7.42
C ASP A 283 -7.72 8.28 -6.28
N HIS A 284 -6.48 7.80 -6.45
CA HIS A 284 -5.43 7.84 -5.42
C HIS A 284 -4.10 8.37 -5.97
N GLU A 285 -4.16 9.48 -6.71
CA GLU A 285 -2.99 10.06 -7.38
C GLU A 285 -2.31 11.17 -6.57
N VAL A 286 -3.02 11.80 -5.64
CA VAL A 286 -2.56 13.01 -4.94
C VAL A 286 -2.71 12.84 -3.43
N VAL A 287 -1.69 13.27 -2.68
CA VAL A 287 -1.81 13.40 -1.22
C VAL A 287 -2.64 14.65 -0.92
N ARG A 288 -3.74 14.47 -0.22
CA ARG A 288 -4.67 15.58 0.09
C ARG A 288 -4.01 16.68 0.92
N SER A 289 -4.34 17.88 0.59
CA SER A 289 -3.91 19.10 1.29
C SER A 289 -5.04 19.81 2.03
N ASP A 290 -6.27 19.30 1.92
CA ASP A 290 -7.47 19.73 2.65
C ASP A 290 -8.41 18.53 2.90
N LEU A 291 -9.47 18.76 3.65
CA LEU A 291 -10.48 17.75 3.98
C LEU A 291 -11.82 18.02 3.26
N LEU A 292 -11.98 19.20 2.66
CA LEU A 292 -13.29 19.65 2.13
C LEU A 292 -13.75 18.83 0.93
N SER A 293 -12.84 18.51 0.01
CA SER A 293 -13.16 17.70 -1.18
C SER A 293 -13.57 16.28 -0.78
N SER A 294 -12.89 15.71 0.23
CA SER A 294 -13.25 14.40 0.80
C SER A 294 -14.60 14.43 1.52
N MET A 295 -14.91 15.49 2.22
CA MET A 295 -16.22 15.73 2.86
C MET A 295 -17.34 15.78 1.82
N LEU A 296 -17.14 16.46 0.68
CA LEU A 296 -18.10 16.49 -0.41
C LEU A 296 -18.33 15.12 -1.04
N LYS A 297 -17.28 14.34 -1.24
CA LYS A 297 -17.39 12.96 -1.74
C LYS A 297 -18.20 12.09 -0.79
N THR A 298 -17.93 12.18 0.51
CA THR A 298 -18.69 11.47 1.55
C THR A 298 -20.16 11.86 1.54
N ARG A 299 -20.45 13.17 1.41
CA ARG A 299 -21.84 13.63 1.25
C ARG A 299 -22.51 13.03 0.02
N HIS A 300 -21.84 13.09 -1.14
CA HIS A 300 -22.41 12.55 -2.38
C HIS A 300 -22.78 11.07 -2.23
N TYR A 301 -21.89 10.31 -1.60
CA TYR A 301 -22.14 8.89 -1.29
C TYR A 301 -23.39 8.72 -0.41
N ASN A 302 -23.49 9.47 0.70
CA ASN A 302 -24.61 9.36 1.64
C ASN A 302 -25.94 9.79 0.99
N LEU A 303 -25.93 10.86 0.18
CA LEU A 303 -27.10 11.32 -0.56
C LEU A 303 -27.61 10.25 -1.55
N SER A 304 -26.71 9.56 -2.25
CA SER A 304 -27.07 8.43 -3.14
C SER A 304 -27.67 7.25 -2.38
N HIS A 305 -27.49 7.20 -1.06
CA HIS A 305 -28.08 6.21 -0.15
C HIS A 305 -29.26 6.78 0.66
N GLN A 306 -29.89 7.87 0.17
CA GLN A 306 -31.08 8.49 0.75
C GLN A 306 -30.89 9.15 2.13
N HIS A 307 -29.66 9.47 2.51
CA HIS A 307 -29.38 10.29 3.69
C HIS A 307 -29.29 11.77 3.29
N GLU A 308 -30.37 12.49 3.44
CA GLU A 308 -30.51 13.88 2.96
C GLU A 308 -29.95 14.90 3.95
N SER A 309 -30.01 14.61 5.24
CA SER A 309 -29.58 15.52 6.32
C SER A 309 -28.32 14.97 7.00
N LEU A 310 -27.24 15.76 6.98
CA LEU A 310 -25.93 15.35 7.46
C LEU A 310 -25.28 16.47 8.27
N ALA A 311 -24.74 16.13 9.44
CA ALA A 311 -23.83 16.96 10.23
C ALA A 311 -22.53 16.18 10.41
N LEU A 312 -21.53 16.43 9.56
CA LEU A 312 -20.30 15.66 9.47
C LEU A 312 -19.09 16.45 9.92
N PHE A 313 -18.15 15.77 10.58
CA PHE A 313 -16.84 16.36 10.86
C PHE A 313 -15.71 15.35 10.62
N GLU A 314 -14.53 15.89 10.32
CA GLU A 314 -13.29 15.13 10.25
C GLU A 314 -12.16 15.91 10.93
N ILE A 315 -11.40 15.25 11.81
CA ILE A 315 -10.15 15.76 12.35
C ILE A 315 -9.04 14.84 11.89
N SER A 316 -8.24 15.33 10.94
CA SER A 316 -7.20 14.51 10.31
C SER A 316 -5.98 15.33 9.93
N PRO A 317 -4.82 14.68 9.79
CA PRO A 317 -3.65 15.32 9.21
C PRO A 317 -3.84 15.54 7.71
N VAL A 318 -3.33 16.67 7.25
CA VAL A 318 -3.18 17.02 5.83
C VAL A 318 -1.76 17.46 5.56
N ASP A 319 -1.29 17.26 4.34
CA ASP A 319 0.05 17.66 3.95
C ASP A 319 0.01 19.06 3.32
N THR A 320 0.88 19.95 3.80
CA THR A 320 0.97 21.35 3.36
C THR A 320 2.42 21.69 3.07
N LYS A 321 2.68 22.81 2.37
CA LYS A 321 4.06 23.32 2.16
C LYS A 321 4.83 23.55 3.46
N GLU A 322 4.14 23.83 4.54
CA GLU A 322 4.74 24.06 5.86
C GLU A 322 4.88 22.75 6.67
N GLY A 323 4.58 21.60 6.06
CA GLY A 323 4.58 20.28 6.68
C GLY A 323 3.18 19.80 7.05
N ILE A 324 3.13 18.71 7.81
CA ILE A 324 1.88 18.07 8.21
C ILE A 324 1.16 18.93 9.25
N LYS A 325 -0.10 19.27 8.98
CA LYS A 325 -0.99 20.00 9.89
C LYS A 325 -2.23 19.19 10.19
N THR A 326 -2.80 19.38 11.37
CA THR A 326 -4.10 18.78 11.74
C THR A 326 -5.20 19.78 11.46
N TYR A 327 -6.12 19.43 10.57
CA TYR A 327 -7.29 20.24 10.26
C TYR A 327 -8.55 19.62 10.85
N LEU A 328 -9.52 20.50 11.12
CA LEU A 328 -10.91 20.15 11.41
C LEU A 328 -11.76 20.64 10.26
N SER A 329 -12.40 19.72 9.56
CA SER A 329 -13.44 20.05 8.59
C SER A 329 -14.83 19.79 9.16
N LEU A 330 -15.76 20.67 8.83
CA LEU A 330 -17.15 20.64 9.28
C LEU A 330 -18.09 20.70 8.06
N GLY A 331 -19.10 19.85 7.99
CA GLY A 331 -20.12 19.82 6.93
C GLY A 331 -21.53 19.77 7.48
N LEU A 332 -22.39 20.75 7.10
CA LEU A 332 -23.83 20.77 7.41
C LEU A 332 -24.62 20.82 6.12
N MET A 333 -25.60 19.92 5.99
CA MET A 333 -26.43 19.79 4.80
C MET A 333 -27.82 19.26 5.17
N GLY A 334 -28.85 19.74 4.47
CA GLY A 334 -30.23 19.32 4.71
C GLY A 334 -30.87 20.04 5.89
N GLU A 335 -31.63 19.32 6.70
CA GLU A 335 -32.44 19.83 7.76
C GLU A 335 -31.99 19.36 9.14
N THR A 336 -32.18 20.16 10.15
CA THR A 336 -32.02 19.78 11.57
C THR A 336 -33.37 19.64 12.25
N SER A 337 -33.47 18.63 13.13
CA SER A 337 -34.57 18.53 14.11
C SER A 337 -34.04 18.99 15.46
N LEU A 338 -34.50 20.15 15.92
CA LEU A 338 -34.13 20.71 17.24
C LEU A 338 -34.82 19.97 18.39
N SER A 339 -36.06 19.56 18.18
CA SER A 339 -36.88 18.67 19.01
C SER A 339 -38.16 18.33 18.26
N GLU A 340 -38.91 17.32 18.72
CA GLU A 340 -40.23 16.99 18.16
C GLU A 340 -41.18 18.21 18.19
N ASP A 341 -41.04 19.09 19.19
CA ASP A 341 -41.92 20.26 19.41
C ASP A 341 -41.62 21.44 18.47
N TYR A 342 -40.38 21.58 17.98
CA TYR A 342 -39.95 22.75 17.17
C TYR A 342 -39.88 22.44 15.65
N GLY A 343 -40.18 21.21 15.24
CA GLY A 343 -40.16 20.81 13.85
C GLY A 343 -38.76 20.78 13.21
N LYS A 344 -38.76 20.55 11.91
CA LYS A 344 -37.54 20.55 11.08
C LYS A 344 -37.31 21.91 10.46
N ARG A 345 -36.06 22.36 10.40
CA ARG A 345 -35.64 23.54 9.64
C ARG A 345 -34.35 23.25 8.90
N SER A 346 -34.12 23.91 7.79
CA SER A 346 -32.86 23.83 7.08
C SER A 346 -31.72 24.37 7.91
N TYR A 347 -30.56 23.75 7.80
CA TYR A 347 -29.32 24.26 8.38
C TYR A 347 -28.97 25.61 7.76
N ASP A 348 -28.44 26.52 8.58
CA ASP A 348 -28.03 27.85 8.16
C ASP A 348 -26.58 28.19 8.54
N PHE A 349 -26.16 29.41 8.21
CA PHE A 349 -24.82 29.92 8.53
C PHE A 349 -24.58 29.97 10.05
N PHE A 350 -25.61 30.29 10.83
CA PHE A 350 -25.50 30.48 12.28
C PHE A 350 -25.35 29.16 13.03
N ASP A 351 -25.89 28.07 12.52
CA ASP A 351 -25.66 26.73 13.08
C ASP A 351 -24.17 26.41 13.07
N ARG A 352 -23.48 26.68 11.96
CA ARG A 352 -22.06 26.47 11.86
C ARG A 352 -21.24 27.46 12.69
N LYS A 353 -21.59 28.74 12.64
CA LYS A 353 -20.94 29.72 13.47
C LYS A 353 -21.00 29.32 14.93
N GLY A 354 -22.18 28.89 15.41
CA GLY A 354 -22.39 28.44 16.77
C GLY A 354 -21.53 27.27 17.18
N ILE A 355 -21.36 26.24 16.32
CA ILE A 355 -20.50 25.10 16.64
C ILE A 355 -19.00 25.48 16.66
N ILE A 356 -18.57 26.38 15.78
CA ILE A 356 -17.19 26.87 15.77
C ILE A 356 -16.89 27.67 17.05
N GLU A 357 -17.82 28.58 17.46
CA GLU A 357 -17.71 29.37 18.69
C GLU A 357 -17.75 28.48 19.95
N ASP A 358 -18.55 27.41 19.95
CA ASP A 358 -18.58 26.42 21.02
C ASP A 358 -17.23 25.66 21.14
N ILE A 359 -16.64 25.25 20.02
CA ILE A 359 -15.32 24.63 20.00
C ILE A 359 -14.26 25.60 20.53
N PHE A 360 -14.28 26.87 20.12
CA PHE A 360 -13.34 27.88 20.60
C PHE A 360 -13.48 28.10 22.11
N SER A 361 -14.69 28.18 22.60
CA SER A 361 -14.96 28.27 24.05
C SER A 361 -14.44 27.04 24.80
N LEU A 362 -14.66 25.83 24.25
CA LEU A 362 -14.23 24.56 24.83
C LEU A 362 -12.68 24.46 25.01
N ILE A 363 -11.93 25.05 24.08
CA ILE A 363 -10.46 25.10 24.16
C ILE A 363 -9.94 26.35 24.87
N GLY A 364 -10.82 27.22 25.40
CA GLY A 364 -10.47 28.42 26.12
C GLY A 364 -10.05 29.60 25.23
N LEU A 365 -10.39 29.59 23.96
CA LEU A 365 -10.15 30.72 23.06
C LEU A 365 -11.22 31.78 23.26
N ASN A 366 -10.84 32.87 23.91
CA ASN A 366 -11.76 33.98 24.22
C ASN A 366 -12.21 34.71 22.94
N PRO A 367 -13.49 35.16 22.82
CA PRO A 367 -14.01 35.91 21.68
C PRO A 367 -13.16 37.13 21.26
N ASN A 368 -12.48 37.77 22.19
CA ASN A 368 -11.58 38.90 21.90
C ASN A 368 -10.25 38.49 21.24
N ARG A 369 -9.97 37.19 21.09
CA ARG A 369 -8.72 36.69 20.52
C ARG A 369 -8.83 36.21 19.10
N TYR A 370 -10.05 36.13 18.55
CA TYR A 370 -10.29 35.82 17.16
C TYR A 370 -11.20 36.86 16.51
N ARG A 371 -11.14 36.93 15.20
CA ARG A 371 -12.03 37.80 14.40
C ARG A 371 -12.63 36.98 13.28
N LEU A 372 -13.91 37.23 13.04
CA LEU A 372 -14.63 36.73 11.87
C LEU A 372 -14.72 37.89 10.87
N CYS A 373 -14.20 37.68 9.68
CA CYS A 373 -14.15 38.68 8.63
C CYS A 373 -14.82 38.12 7.37
N TYR A 374 -15.23 38.98 6.47
CA TYR A 374 -15.67 38.59 5.15
C TYR A 374 -14.59 37.74 4.46
N SER A 375 -15.02 36.66 3.79
CA SER A 375 -14.11 35.78 3.04
C SER A 375 -14.12 36.14 1.56
N PRO A 376 -12.97 36.46 0.96
CA PRO A 376 -12.86 36.66 -0.48
C PRO A 376 -12.70 35.33 -1.25
N ASN A 377 -12.70 34.18 -0.57
CA ASN A 377 -12.45 32.88 -1.17
C ASN A 377 -13.53 32.52 -2.22
N PRO A 378 -13.18 32.29 -3.50
CA PRO A 378 -14.13 32.09 -4.59
C PRO A 378 -14.91 30.77 -4.50
N SER A 379 -14.48 29.84 -3.67
CA SER A 379 -15.20 28.58 -3.41
C SER A 379 -16.46 28.78 -2.57
N PHE A 380 -16.58 29.93 -1.88
CA PHE A 380 -17.70 30.24 -1.00
C PHE A 380 -18.58 31.35 -1.53
N HIS A 381 -19.83 31.40 -1.03
CA HIS A 381 -20.79 32.42 -1.38
C HIS A 381 -20.35 33.81 -0.86
N PRO A 382 -20.32 34.84 -1.70
CA PRO A 382 -19.76 36.13 -1.34
C PRO A 382 -20.48 36.85 -0.21
N GLY A 383 -21.75 36.53 0.09
CA GLY A 383 -22.50 37.16 1.19
C GLY A 383 -22.69 36.24 2.42
N VAL A 384 -22.28 34.97 2.36
CA VAL A 384 -22.56 33.97 3.41
C VAL A 384 -21.32 33.15 3.69
N SER A 385 -20.20 33.81 3.91
CA SER A 385 -18.92 33.17 4.25
C SER A 385 -18.09 34.06 5.18
N CYS A 386 -17.23 33.41 5.96
CA CYS A 386 -16.34 34.05 6.90
C CYS A 386 -14.96 33.39 6.93
N ASP A 387 -13.94 34.25 6.96
CA ASP A 387 -12.57 33.90 7.35
C ASP A 387 -12.40 34.07 8.86
N ILE A 388 -11.66 33.15 9.46
CA ILE A 388 -11.35 33.13 10.89
C ILE A 388 -9.90 33.53 11.08
N TYR A 389 -9.67 34.64 11.81
CA TYR A 389 -8.32 35.08 12.13
C TYR A 389 -8.05 35.00 13.63
N VAL A 390 -6.87 34.47 14.00
CA VAL A 390 -6.31 34.54 15.34
C VAL A 390 -5.06 35.40 15.29
N GLY A 391 -5.16 36.61 15.84
CA GLY A 391 -4.18 37.63 15.60
C GLY A 391 -4.16 38.09 14.14
N LYS A 392 -3.01 37.87 13.47
CA LYS A 392 -2.83 38.16 12.03
C LYS A 392 -2.96 36.88 11.15
N LYS A 393 -3.00 35.69 11.75
CA LYS A 393 -3.02 34.43 11.02
C LYS A 393 -4.44 34.04 10.64
N LEU A 394 -4.66 33.75 9.36
CA LEU A 394 -5.85 33.05 8.87
C LEU A 394 -5.76 31.59 9.35
N ILE A 395 -6.75 31.14 10.11
CA ILE A 395 -6.80 29.77 10.65
C ILE A 395 -7.93 28.94 10.07
N GLY A 396 -8.79 29.52 9.24
CA GLY A 396 -9.87 28.78 8.61
C GLY A 396 -10.86 29.67 7.89
N THR A 397 -11.67 29.02 7.08
CA THR A 397 -12.82 29.65 6.39
C THR A 397 -14.04 28.74 6.50
N PHE A 398 -15.21 29.34 6.66
CA PHE A 398 -16.47 28.62 6.65
C PHE A 398 -17.57 29.43 5.99
N GLY A 399 -18.55 28.75 5.44
CA GLY A 399 -19.69 29.40 4.83
C GLY A 399 -20.49 28.49 3.91
N LYS A 400 -21.44 29.07 3.20
CA LYS A 400 -22.17 28.45 2.11
C LYS A 400 -21.24 28.32 0.91
N LEU A 401 -21.24 27.18 0.22
CA LEU A 401 -20.50 27.05 -1.03
C LEU A 401 -21.07 27.94 -2.12
N HIS A 402 -20.23 28.32 -3.08
CA HIS A 402 -20.63 29.22 -4.16
C HIS A 402 -21.71 28.58 -5.05
N PRO A 403 -22.85 29.23 -5.31
CA PRO A 403 -23.98 28.66 -6.07
C PRO A 403 -23.61 28.27 -7.51
N ALA A 404 -22.60 28.91 -8.11
CA ALA A 404 -22.11 28.56 -9.43
C ALA A 404 -21.39 27.18 -9.46
N LEU A 405 -20.86 26.75 -8.33
CA LEU A 405 -20.21 25.45 -8.17
C LEU A 405 -21.22 24.36 -7.76
N TYR A 406 -22.18 24.74 -6.89
CA TYR A 406 -23.13 23.82 -6.32
C TYR A 406 -24.52 24.44 -6.20
N LYS A 407 -25.52 23.82 -6.82
CA LYS A 407 -26.91 24.32 -6.84
C LYS A 407 -27.63 24.22 -5.47
N GLU A 408 -27.24 23.21 -4.68
CA GLU A 408 -27.88 22.95 -3.40
C GLU A 408 -27.20 23.73 -2.26
N GLU A 409 -27.92 24.01 -1.21
CA GLU A 409 -27.37 24.67 -0.03
C GLU A 409 -26.43 23.77 0.74
N ARG A 410 -25.17 24.13 0.76
CA ARG A 410 -24.09 23.38 1.41
C ARG A 410 -23.24 24.33 2.22
N TYR A 411 -23.13 24.03 3.49
CA TYR A 411 -22.28 24.77 4.39
C TYR A 411 -21.07 23.96 4.77
N LEU A 412 -19.90 24.39 4.35
CA LEU A 412 -18.63 23.75 4.64
C LEU A 412 -17.67 24.69 5.34
N GLY A 413 -16.72 24.17 6.07
CA GLY A 413 -15.64 24.94 6.67
C GLY A 413 -14.48 24.06 7.08
N GLU A 414 -13.32 24.66 7.09
CA GLU A 414 -12.07 24.02 7.49
C GLU A 414 -11.26 24.95 8.38
N ILE A 415 -10.64 24.37 9.41
CA ILE A 415 -9.91 25.11 10.45
C ILE A 415 -8.58 24.41 10.70
N ASP A 416 -7.46 25.16 10.74
CA ASP A 416 -6.16 24.71 11.25
C ASP A 416 -6.26 24.46 12.76
N LEU A 417 -6.75 23.25 13.10
CA LEU A 417 -6.96 22.85 14.47
C LEU A 417 -5.63 22.67 15.21
N GLY A 418 -4.62 22.12 14.53
CA GLY A 418 -3.29 21.92 15.11
C GLY A 418 -2.72 23.19 15.70
N TYR A 419 -2.80 24.30 14.95
CA TYR A 419 -2.41 25.63 15.44
C TYR A 419 -3.13 26.07 16.72
N LEU A 420 -4.41 25.75 16.83
CA LEU A 420 -5.21 26.08 18.02
C LEU A 420 -4.89 25.20 19.23
N LEU A 421 -4.59 23.91 18.98
CA LEU A 421 -4.30 22.95 20.03
C LEU A 421 -2.92 23.14 20.66
N GLU A 422 -1.95 23.63 19.91
CA GLU A 422 -0.60 23.90 20.40
C GLU A 422 -0.50 25.18 21.23
N ARG A 423 -1.41 26.12 21.03
CA ARG A 423 -1.39 27.41 21.74
C ARG A 423 -1.87 27.30 23.17
N ASN A 424 -1.34 28.15 24.01
CA ASN A 424 -1.91 28.43 25.33
C ASN A 424 -3.07 29.42 25.16
N ASN A 425 -4.27 28.91 25.02
CA ASN A 425 -5.49 29.71 24.81
C ASN A 425 -6.00 30.39 26.10
N GLY A 426 -5.34 30.17 27.22
CA GLY A 426 -5.73 30.67 28.53
C GLY A 426 -6.50 29.64 29.35
N LYS A 427 -6.75 29.96 30.59
CA LYS A 427 -7.62 29.17 31.49
C LYS A 427 -9.04 29.67 31.38
N THR A 428 -9.98 28.77 31.24
CA THR A 428 -11.40 29.08 31.41
C THR A 428 -11.61 29.57 32.84
N LYS A 429 -12.11 30.80 33.01
CA LYS A 429 -12.43 31.35 34.34
C LYS A 429 -13.85 30.95 34.67
N PHE A 430 -14.03 30.38 35.85
CA PHE A 430 -15.37 30.22 36.41
C PHE A 430 -15.94 31.61 36.70
N VAL A 431 -17.13 31.91 36.16
CA VAL A 431 -17.89 33.08 36.48
C VAL A 431 -19.08 32.60 37.33
N PRO A 432 -19.14 32.96 38.61
CA PRO A 432 -20.27 32.56 39.43
C PRO A 432 -21.56 33.16 38.87
N VAL A 433 -22.62 32.37 38.91
CA VAL A 433 -23.96 32.87 38.57
C VAL A 433 -24.40 33.84 39.67
N ASN A 434 -24.81 35.05 39.27
CA ASN A 434 -25.39 35.99 40.22
C ASN A 434 -26.68 35.40 40.80
N SER A 435 -26.72 35.26 42.12
CA SER A 435 -27.99 34.93 42.83
C SER A 435 -28.88 36.12 42.72
N TYR A 436 -29.88 36.08 41.84
CA TYR A 436 -30.92 37.06 41.88
C TYR A 436 -31.81 36.84 43.10
N PRO A 437 -32.22 37.91 43.80
CA PRO A 437 -33.18 37.73 44.87
C PRO A 437 -34.47 37.13 44.29
N LEU A 438 -35.04 36.16 45.02
CA LEU A 438 -36.37 35.65 44.69
C LEU A 438 -37.33 36.84 44.54
N VAL A 439 -38.02 36.91 43.41
CA VAL A 439 -39.05 37.92 43.19
C VAL A 439 -40.10 37.75 44.28
N ARG A 440 -40.39 38.81 45.02
CA ARG A 440 -41.45 38.86 46.04
C ARG A 440 -42.80 38.96 45.36
#